data_308110a1408eee50085fe15c0dd018e1
#
_entry.id   308110a1408eee50085fe15c0dd018e1
#
_cell.length_a   1.000
_cell.length_b   1.000
_cell.length_c   1.000
_cell.angle_alpha   90.00
_cell.angle_beta   90.00
_cell.angle_gamma   90.00
#
_symmetry.space_group_name_H-M   'P 1'
#
loop_
_entity.id
_entity.type
_entity.pdbx_description
1 polymer ?
#
loop_
_entity_poly.entity_id
_entity_poly.type
_entity_poly.pdbx_seq_one_letter_code
_entity_poly.pdbx_strand_id
1 'polypeptide(L)'
;MIVIRSLPRAMILGVLALGAASALAQNELRSTFFKDADAAKAAADAVDAEWLAPRSYERGVREYQDAEQALERGRNIEYVRSNAAEAANHFTDAAKAAQLAKTALAQALKSRQDAANAQAPKLAPDLWEDAQDKFADAIRYLE
;
A
#
# COMPACT_ATOMS: atom_id res chain seq x y z
N MET A 1 6.01 -35.38 57.51
CA MET A 1 4.87 -34.46 57.57
C MET A 1 5.27 -33.20 56.80
N ILE A 2 4.93 -33.19 55.49
CA ILE A 2 5.32 -32.12 54.55
C ILE A 2 4.09 -31.23 54.34
N VAL A 3 4.17 -29.98 54.75
CA VAL A 3 3.12 -28.96 54.59
C VAL A 3 3.32 -28.25 53.26
N ILE A 4 2.47 -28.59 52.27
CA ILE A 4 2.43 -27.90 50.99
C ILE A 4 1.63 -26.60 51.20
N ARG A 5 2.33 -25.46 51.21
CA ARG A 5 1.72 -24.12 51.20
C ARG A 5 1.14 -23.79 49.83
N SER A 6 -0.17 -23.68 49.78
CA SER A 6 -0.94 -23.22 48.61
C SER A 6 -0.61 -21.77 48.28
N LEU A 7 -0.05 -21.51 47.10
CA LEU A 7 0.10 -20.18 46.53
C LEU A 7 -1.28 -19.63 46.07
N PRO A 8 -1.59 -18.38 46.30
CA PRO A 8 -2.90 -17.80 45.92
C PRO A 8 -2.98 -17.61 44.40
N ARG A 9 -4.02 -18.17 43.79
CA ARG A 9 -4.40 -18.05 42.36
C ARG A 9 -4.82 -16.64 41.91
N ALA A 10 -4.60 -15.60 42.68
CA ALA A 10 -5.12 -14.25 42.45
C ALA A 10 -4.21 -13.33 41.62
N MET A 11 -3.02 -13.78 41.16
CA MET A 11 -2.04 -12.90 40.51
C MET A 11 -1.94 -13.02 38.97
N ILE A 12 -2.75 -13.85 38.31
CA ILE A 12 -2.66 -14.08 36.85
C ILE A 12 -3.66 -13.23 36.04
N LEU A 13 -4.68 -12.63 36.66
CA LEU A 13 -5.71 -11.85 35.97
C LEU A 13 -5.33 -10.38 35.66
N GLY A 14 -4.24 -9.85 36.25
CA GLY A 14 -3.84 -8.45 36.09
C GLY A 14 -3.02 -8.13 34.83
N VAL A 15 -2.35 -9.13 34.22
CA VAL A 15 -1.41 -8.90 33.11
C VAL A 15 -2.12 -8.88 31.74
N LEU A 16 -3.26 -9.54 31.60
CA LEU A 16 -4.01 -9.58 30.34
C LEU A 16 -4.79 -8.30 30.02
N ALA A 17 -5.13 -7.49 31.00
CA ALA A 17 -5.89 -6.25 30.79
C ALA A 17 -5.05 -5.08 30.26
N LEU A 18 -3.74 -5.04 30.54
CA LEU A 18 -2.84 -3.99 30.05
C LEU A 18 -2.50 -4.14 28.55
N GLY A 19 -2.46 -5.38 28.04
CA GLY A 19 -2.19 -5.64 26.62
C GLY A 19 -3.34 -5.25 25.70
N ALA A 20 -4.59 -5.41 26.13
CA ALA A 20 -5.76 -5.08 25.33
C ALA A 20 -5.97 -3.54 25.17
N ALA A 21 -5.70 -2.76 26.22
CA ALA A 21 -5.81 -1.31 26.18
C ALA A 21 -4.77 -0.67 25.22
N SER A 22 -3.56 -1.22 25.15
CA SER A 22 -2.51 -0.72 24.25
C SER A 22 -2.84 -1.03 22.77
N ALA A 23 -3.41 -2.19 22.47
CA ALA A 23 -3.81 -2.56 21.12
C ALA A 23 -4.98 -1.71 20.61
N LEU A 24 -5.95 -1.38 21.45
CA LEU A 24 -7.06 -0.50 21.10
C LEU A 24 -6.58 0.93 20.81
N ALA A 25 -5.68 1.48 21.65
CA ALA A 25 -5.11 2.81 21.44
C ALA A 25 -4.27 2.88 20.14
N GLN A 26 -3.50 1.85 19.82
CA GLN A 26 -2.75 1.78 18.55
C GLN A 26 -3.67 1.73 17.33
N ASN A 27 -4.77 0.97 17.39
CA ASN A 27 -5.76 0.92 16.32
C ASN A 27 -6.46 2.27 16.10
N GLU A 28 -6.79 3.00 17.16
CA GLU A 28 -7.38 4.35 17.07
C GLU A 28 -6.39 5.34 16.44
N LEU A 29 -5.13 5.30 16.85
CA LEU A 29 -4.08 6.15 16.26
C LEU A 29 -3.88 5.82 14.79
N ARG A 30 -3.80 4.53 14.43
CA ARG A 30 -3.68 4.10 13.04
C ARG A 30 -4.86 4.61 12.22
N SER A 31 -6.09 4.36 12.66
CA SER A 31 -7.29 4.79 11.93
C SER A 31 -7.37 6.31 11.76
N THR A 32 -6.78 7.07 12.66
CA THR A 32 -6.74 8.54 12.58
C THR A 32 -5.67 9.03 11.59
N PHE A 33 -4.44 8.50 11.69
CA PHE A 33 -3.32 9.01 10.91
C PHE A 33 -3.28 8.48 9.48
N PHE A 34 -3.79 7.26 9.23
CA PHE A 34 -3.73 6.62 7.93
C PHE A 34 -5.01 6.77 7.10
N LYS A 35 -6.07 7.38 7.66
CA LYS A 35 -7.36 7.53 6.97
C LYS A 35 -7.23 8.08 5.55
N ASP A 36 -6.48 9.16 5.38
CA ASP A 36 -6.33 9.82 4.09
C ASP A 36 -5.41 9.02 3.16
N ALA A 37 -4.37 8.39 3.70
CA ALA A 37 -3.48 7.51 2.94
C ALA A 37 -4.21 6.23 2.48
N ASP A 38 -5.02 5.62 3.35
CA ASP A 38 -5.85 4.46 3.02
C ASP A 38 -6.86 4.80 1.90
N ALA A 39 -7.51 5.96 2.01
CA ALA A 39 -8.46 6.43 1.00
C ALA A 39 -7.77 6.74 -0.34
N ALA A 40 -6.62 7.43 -0.31
CA ALA A 40 -5.85 7.74 -1.50
C ALA A 40 -5.28 6.48 -2.17
N LYS A 41 -4.80 5.52 -1.37
CA LYS A 41 -4.34 4.21 -1.87
C LYS A 41 -5.49 3.47 -2.56
N ALA A 42 -6.65 3.38 -1.93
CA ALA A 42 -7.81 2.72 -2.53
C ALA A 42 -8.24 3.39 -3.84
N ALA A 43 -8.17 4.73 -3.94
CA ALA A 43 -8.45 5.45 -5.17
C ALA A 43 -7.40 5.18 -6.26
N ALA A 44 -6.12 5.06 -5.90
CA ALA A 44 -5.04 4.69 -6.82
C ALA A 44 -5.20 3.24 -7.32
N ASP A 45 -5.51 2.31 -6.43
CA ASP A 45 -5.77 0.90 -6.76
C ASP A 45 -6.95 0.77 -7.74
N ALA A 46 -8.02 1.53 -7.53
CA ALA A 46 -9.23 1.52 -8.40
C ALA A 46 -8.95 1.96 -9.86
N VAL A 47 -7.85 2.65 -10.09
CA VAL A 47 -7.43 3.09 -11.43
C VAL A 47 -6.19 2.37 -11.94
N ASP A 48 -5.82 1.25 -11.35
CA ASP A 48 -4.62 0.45 -11.70
C ASP A 48 -3.32 1.26 -11.65
N ALA A 49 -3.20 2.19 -10.68
CA ALA A 49 -2.05 3.09 -10.60
C ALA A 49 -0.73 2.37 -10.31
N GLU A 50 -0.74 1.22 -9.63
CA GLU A 50 0.44 0.37 -9.46
C GLU A 50 1.11 0.04 -10.79
N TRP A 51 0.32 -0.17 -11.84
CA TRP A 51 0.82 -0.48 -13.18
C TRP A 51 0.93 0.75 -14.08
N LEU A 52 0.00 1.71 -13.99
CA LEU A 52 -0.09 2.87 -14.89
C LEU A 52 0.62 4.13 -14.38
N ALA A 53 1.10 4.10 -13.13
CA ALA A 53 1.87 5.16 -12.50
C ALA A 53 2.81 4.58 -11.42
N PRO A 54 3.70 3.65 -11.80
CA PRO A 54 4.47 2.85 -10.85
C PRO A 54 5.39 3.68 -9.96
N ARG A 55 6.00 4.75 -10.46
CA ARG A 55 6.93 5.57 -9.68
C ARG A 55 6.25 6.29 -8.53
N SER A 56 5.12 6.92 -8.81
CA SER A 56 4.34 7.64 -7.80
C SER A 56 3.71 6.67 -6.82
N TYR A 57 3.19 5.54 -7.32
CA TYR A 57 2.60 4.50 -6.49
C TYR A 57 3.63 3.87 -5.53
N GLU A 58 4.81 3.50 -6.02
CA GLU A 58 5.89 2.95 -5.19
C GLU A 58 6.41 3.93 -4.13
N ARG A 59 6.43 5.23 -4.43
CA ARG A 59 6.75 6.25 -3.40
C ARG A 59 5.69 6.24 -2.31
N GLY A 60 4.42 6.25 -2.69
CA GLY A 60 3.32 6.14 -1.74
C GLY A 60 3.43 4.91 -0.85
N VAL A 61 3.76 3.75 -1.42
CA VAL A 61 3.96 2.50 -0.66
C VAL A 61 5.12 2.63 0.33
N ARG A 62 6.25 3.22 -0.06
CA ARG A 62 7.39 3.40 0.85
C ARG A 62 7.05 4.29 2.04
N GLU A 63 6.49 5.49 1.79
CA GLU A 63 6.11 6.41 2.86
C GLU A 63 5.03 5.81 3.78
N TYR A 64 4.11 5.05 3.21
CA TYR A 64 3.09 4.33 3.97
C TYR A 64 3.72 3.29 4.90
N GLN A 65 4.64 2.47 4.40
CA GLN A 65 5.35 1.46 5.18
C GLN A 65 6.24 2.09 6.26
N ASP A 66 6.90 3.20 5.96
CA ASP A 66 7.72 3.93 6.93
C ASP A 66 6.85 4.50 8.08
N ALA A 67 5.67 5.02 7.76
CA ALA A 67 4.70 5.45 8.76
C ALA A 67 4.21 4.29 9.63
N GLU A 68 3.85 3.14 9.04
CA GLU A 68 3.42 1.94 9.79
C GLU A 68 4.52 1.45 10.73
N GLN A 69 5.75 1.28 10.23
CA GLN A 69 6.87 0.85 11.06
C GLN A 69 7.21 1.86 12.18
N ALA A 70 7.06 3.15 11.91
CA ALA A 70 7.28 4.19 12.91
C ALA A 70 6.22 4.12 14.03
N LEU A 71 4.96 3.89 13.68
CA LEU A 71 3.86 3.72 14.62
C LEU A 71 4.07 2.46 15.49
N GLU A 72 4.41 1.33 14.87
CA GLU A 72 4.69 0.07 15.57
C GLU A 72 5.85 0.18 16.56
N ARG A 73 6.88 0.94 16.20
CA ARG A 73 8.07 1.18 17.04
C ARG A 73 7.86 2.29 18.09
N GLY A 74 6.67 2.88 18.16
CA GLY A 74 6.38 3.98 19.08
C GLY A 74 7.22 5.24 18.83
N ARG A 75 7.57 5.51 17.56
CA ARG A 75 8.30 6.72 17.20
C ARG A 75 7.44 7.98 17.37
N ASN A 76 8.07 9.15 17.23
CA ASN A 76 7.41 10.44 17.28
C ASN A 76 6.18 10.48 16.36
N ILE A 77 5.05 10.86 16.92
CA ILE A 77 3.75 10.95 16.24
C ILE A 77 3.78 11.89 15.02
N GLU A 78 4.54 12.98 15.10
CA GLU A 78 4.68 13.91 13.97
C GLU A 78 5.38 13.24 12.78
N TYR A 79 6.36 12.37 13.02
CA TYR A 79 7.00 11.59 11.96
C TYR A 79 6.02 10.62 11.30
N VAL A 80 5.19 9.92 12.10
CA VAL A 80 4.14 9.02 11.58
C VAL A 80 3.14 9.80 10.73
N ARG A 81 2.68 10.94 11.24
CA ARG A 81 1.71 11.81 10.54
C ARG A 81 2.27 12.35 9.22
N SER A 82 3.51 12.81 9.23
CA SER A 82 4.18 13.35 8.03
C SER A 82 4.27 12.29 6.94
N ASN A 83 4.80 11.10 7.26
CA ASN A 83 4.95 10.04 6.27
C ASN A 83 3.58 9.53 5.77
N ALA A 84 2.58 9.41 6.64
CA ALA A 84 1.24 9.05 6.21
C ALA A 84 0.62 10.10 5.27
N ALA A 85 0.84 11.39 5.53
CA ALA A 85 0.39 12.47 4.66
C ALA A 85 1.15 12.47 3.31
N GLU A 86 2.45 12.23 3.31
CA GLU A 86 3.26 12.08 2.09
C GLU A 86 2.81 10.86 1.27
N ALA A 87 2.51 9.74 1.92
CA ALA A 87 1.93 8.58 1.26
C ALA A 87 0.60 8.92 0.56
N ALA A 88 -0.31 9.64 1.25
CA ALA A 88 -1.58 10.08 0.68
C ALA A 88 -1.38 10.97 -0.56
N ASN A 89 -0.42 11.88 -0.53
CA ASN A 89 -0.08 12.73 -1.66
C ASN A 89 0.44 11.91 -2.85
N HIS A 90 1.38 10.99 -2.62
CA HIS A 90 1.93 10.13 -3.67
C HIS A 90 0.89 9.21 -4.28
N PHE A 91 0.00 8.60 -3.50
CA PHE A 91 -1.12 7.81 -4.04
C PHE A 91 -2.11 8.67 -4.84
N THR A 92 -2.37 9.89 -4.38
CA THR A 92 -3.22 10.84 -5.12
C THR A 92 -2.60 11.21 -6.47
N ASP A 93 -1.30 11.46 -6.50
CA ASP A 93 -0.57 11.77 -7.74
C ASP A 93 -0.50 10.53 -8.65
N ALA A 94 -0.29 9.34 -8.08
CA ALA A 94 -0.37 8.09 -8.83
C ALA A 94 -1.74 7.90 -9.48
N ALA A 95 -2.84 8.16 -8.76
CA ALA A 95 -4.18 8.06 -9.32
C ALA A 95 -4.40 9.03 -10.49
N LYS A 96 -3.94 10.28 -10.39
CA LYS A 96 -4.02 11.28 -11.46
C LYS A 96 -3.19 10.86 -12.68
N ALA A 97 -1.94 10.43 -12.46
CA ALA A 97 -1.05 9.96 -13.53
C ALA A 97 -1.63 8.73 -14.23
N ALA A 98 -2.19 7.78 -13.49
CA ALA A 98 -2.84 6.61 -14.06
C ALA A 98 -4.07 6.96 -14.93
N GLN A 99 -4.88 7.94 -14.51
CA GLN A 99 -5.99 8.44 -15.32
C GLN A 99 -5.51 9.11 -16.61
N LEU A 100 -4.42 9.89 -16.52
CA LEU A 100 -3.79 10.49 -17.70
C LEU A 100 -3.27 9.39 -18.64
N ALA A 101 -2.57 8.38 -18.11
CA ALA A 101 -2.08 7.26 -18.88
C ALA A 101 -3.23 6.48 -19.57
N LYS A 102 -4.33 6.20 -18.87
CA LYS A 102 -5.53 5.57 -19.45
C LYS A 102 -6.08 6.36 -20.63
N THR A 103 -6.07 7.68 -20.55
CA THR A 103 -6.55 8.55 -21.63
C THR A 103 -5.54 8.63 -22.78
N ALA A 104 -4.28 8.92 -22.48
CA ALA A 104 -3.23 9.12 -23.48
C ALA A 104 -2.89 7.83 -24.24
N LEU A 105 -2.93 6.69 -23.56
CA LEU A 105 -2.58 5.37 -24.10
C LEU A 105 -3.80 4.50 -24.41
N ALA A 106 -5.00 5.05 -24.52
CA ALA A 106 -6.24 4.27 -24.70
C ALA A 106 -6.17 3.29 -25.87
N GLN A 107 -5.63 3.73 -27.02
CA GLN A 107 -5.48 2.85 -28.19
C GLN A 107 -4.45 1.74 -27.95
N ALA A 108 -3.32 2.06 -27.28
CA ALA A 108 -2.29 1.08 -26.97
C ALA A 108 -2.81 0.04 -25.95
N LEU A 109 -3.56 0.48 -24.94
CA LEU A 109 -4.22 -0.40 -23.97
C LEU A 109 -5.19 -1.37 -24.67
N LYS A 110 -5.99 -0.85 -25.61
CA LYS A 110 -6.89 -1.68 -26.40
C LYS A 110 -6.12 -2.70 -27.27
N SER A 111 -5.11 -2.26 -27.99
CA SER A 111 -4.30 -3.14 -28.83
C SER A 111 -3.59 -4.22 -28.02
N ARG A 112 -3.09 -3.87 -26.83
CA ARG A 112 -2.49 -4.81 -25.88
C ARG A 112 -3.50 -5.88 -25.44
N GLN A 113 -4.72 -5.47 -25.10
CA GLN A 113 -5.80 -6.40 -24.70
C GLN A 113 -6.18 -7.32 -25.87
N ASP A 114 -6.31 -6.78 -27.09
CA ASP A 114 -6.64 -7.55 -28.28
C ASP A 114 -5.55 -8.58 -28.58
N ALA A 115 -4.27 -8.21 -28.46
CA ALA A 115 -3.13 -9.11 -28.63
C ALA A 115 -3.10 -10.21 -27.54
N ALA A 116 -3.39 -9.86 -26.29
CA ALA A 116 -3.49 -10.84 -25.21
C ALA A 116 -4.61 -11.86 -25.46
N ASN A 117 -5.77 -11.40 -25.92
CA ASN A 117 -6.90 -12.25 -26.29
C ASN A 117 -6.57 -13.17 -27.48
N ALA A 118 -5.73 -12.71 -28.41
CA ALA A 118 -5.18 -13.49 -29.52
C ALA A 118 -4.02 -14.42 -29.10
N GLN A 119 -3.76 -14.59 -27.81
CA GLN A 119 -2.70 -15.42 -27.25
C GLN A 119 -1.28 -15.01 -27.68
N ALA A 120 -1.03 -13.74 -27.98
CA ALA A 120 0.28 -13.23 -28.36
C ALA A 120 1.41 -13.61 -27.37
N PRO A 121 1.21 -13.60 -26.03
CA PRO A 121 2.24 -14.05 -25.09
C PRO A 121 2.75 -15.47 -25.35
N LYS A 122 1.91 -16.32 -25.92
CA LYS A 122 2.23 -17.73 -26.22
C LYS A 122 2.71 -17.95 -27.64
N LEU A 123 2.11 -17.23 -28.59
CA LEU A 123 2.36 -17.44 -30.02
C LEU A 123 3.54 -16.62 -30.55
N ALA A 124 3.83 -15.48 -29.94
CA ALA A 124 4.90 -14.56 -30.32
C ALA A 124 5.52 -13.90 -29.06
N PRO A 125 6.16 -14.68 -28.17
CA PRO A 125 6.63 -14.18 -26.87
C PRO A 125 7.59 -13.01 -26.98
N ASP A 126 8.56 -13.06 -27.89
CA ASP A 126 9.57 -12.01 -28.05
C ASP A 126 8.92 -10.66 -28.47
N LEU A 127 7.98 -10.70 -29.44
CA LEU A 127 7.24 -9.50 -29.86
C LEU A 127 6.33 -8.97 -28.75
N TRP A 128 5.78 -9.87 -27.94
CA TRP A 128 4.97 -9.49 -26.81
C TRP A 128 5.81 -8.78 -25.74
N GLU A 129 6.99 -9.30 -25.40
CA GLU A 129 7.93 -8.71 -24.45
C GLU A 129 8.37 -7.31 -24.91
N ASP A 130 8.84 -7.19 -26.16
CA ASP A 130 9.20 -5.89 -26.74
C ASP A 130 8.06 -4.88 -26.66
N ALA A 131 6.83 -5.30 -26.92
CA ALA A 131 5.65 -4.43 -26.83
C ALA A 131 5.37 -3.99 -25.37
N GLN A 132 5.54 -4.92 -24.39
CA GLN A 132 5.40 -4.57 -22.97
C GLN A 132 6.45 -3.56 -22.51
N ASP A 133 7.71 -3.71 -22.94
CA ASP A 133 8.78 -2.78 -22.62
C ASP A 133 8.50 -1.37 -23.17
N LYS A 134 8.08 -1.28 -24.43
CA LYS A 134 7.68 0.00 -25.04
C LYS A 134 6.49 0.64 -24.32
N PHE A 135 5.53 -0.17 -23.87
CA PHE A 135 4.39 0.31 -23.11
C PHE A 135 4.82 0.82 -21.73
N ALA A 136 5.69 0.10 -21.04
CA ALA A 136 6.24 0.53 -19.74
C ALA A 136 7.05 1.83 -19.88
N ASP A 137 7.83 1.99 -20.94
CA ASP A 137 8.56 3.23 -21.21
C ASP A 137 7.60 4.41 -21.46
N ALA A 138 6.53 4.19 -22.21
CA ALA A 138 5.51 5.22 -22.44
C ALA A 138 4.82 5.66 -21.14
N ILE A 139 4.50 4.70 -20.26
CA ILE A 139 3.96 5.01 -18.92
C ILE A 139 4.94 5.86 -18.12
N ARG A 140 6.22 5.48 -18.04
CA ARG A 140 7.24 6.23 -17.31
C ARG A 140 7.47 7.64 -17.83
N TYR A 141 7.22 7.86 -19.13
CA TYR A 141 7.33 9.18 -19.75
C TYR A 141 6.16 10.10 -19.36
N LEU A 142 4.98 9.53 -19.07
CA LEU A 142 3.79 10.28 -18.68
C LEU A 142 3.75 10.66 -17.19
N GLU A 143 4.53 10.00 -16.36
CA GLU A 143 4.70 10.33 -14.95
C GLU A 143 5.68 11.50 -14.72
#